data_2812de88783e70ccc927ff64e3e66847
#
_entry.id   2812de88783e70ccc927ff64e3e66847
#
_cell.length_a   1.000
_cell.length_b   1.000
_cell.length_c   1.000
_cell.angle_alpha   90.00
_cell.angle_beta   90.00
_cell.angle_gamma   90.00
#
_symmetry.space_group_name_H-M   'P 1'
#
loop_
_entity.id
_entity.type
_entity.pdbx_description
1 polymer ?
#
loop_
_entity_poly.entity_id
_entity_poly.type
_entity_poly.pdbx_seq_one_letter_code
_entity_poly.pdbx_strand_id
1 'polypeptide(L)'
;MAKVSCVDVSEFQQGINFNKMKNDGIKAVIIRAGYGRESSQKDSMFESHYKNAKSENMMIGVYWYSYADSVGDAEKEAKTCLECIKNKSIDMPIYYDLEDSSQIKLGKAKLTEIAERFCETIKKSTYRAGVYANLNWFNNYLDYDKLKKKYSIWLAQYNSVNELNCDIWQNSSTGRVSGYGKNIDTNIIFNESVFNSKKEDDKGKGKITKPDIFYRVRCDGVWLPEVKNLEDYAGLKGKAITDIAIKVSEGKVWYQVHTKSGWLPKVSGYDIDDLENGYAGNGSKIDAIRVYYTTPQSIAESLNKYLVAKYKVSAISKEYFDWQHDDQTSNGQDLSLIHI
;
A
#
# COMPACT_ATOMS: atom_id res chain seq x y z
N MET A 1 -15.63 -3.94 1.95
CA MET A 1 -14.33 -3.83 2.66
C MET A 1 -14.59 -4.03 4.15
N ALA A 2 -13.71 -4.73 4.84
CA ALA A 2 -13.85 -4.92 6.28
C ALA A 2 -13.56 -3.58 6.99
N LYS A 3 -14.46 -3.17 7.89
CA LYS A 3 -14.28 -2.00 8.74
C LYS A 3 -13.30 -2.34 9.87
N VAL A 4 -12.27 -1.52 10.08
CA VAL A 4 -11.30 -1.73 11.17
C VAL A 4 -11.58 -0.78 12.31
N SER A 5 -11.74 -1.32 13.51
CA SER A 5 -11.96 -0.52 14.72
C SER A 5 -10.66 0.09 15.22
N CYS A 6 -10.70 1.38 15.53
CA CYS A 6 -9.56 2.19 15.96
C CYS A 6 -10.00 3.13 17.09
N VAL A 7 -9.08 3.52 17.95
CA VAL A 7 -9.26 4.59 18.94
C VAL A 7 -8.22 5.67 18.71
N ASP A 8 -8.50 6.91 19.14
CA ASP A 8 -7.46 7.91 19.23
C ASP A 8 -7.27 8.37 20.68
N VAL A 9 -6.03 8.73 21.02
CA VAL A 9 -5.58 8.98 22.38
C VAL A 9 -4.55 10.08 22.47
N SER A 10 -4.50 10.71 23.64
CA SER A 10 -3.55 11.75 23.99
C SER A 10 -3.18 11.67 25.47
N GLU A 11 -2.56 12.68 26.02
CA GLU A 11 -2.26 12.79 27.46
C GLU A 11 -3.52 12.73 28.35
N PHE A 12 -4.70 12.94 27.78
CA PHE A 12 -5.97 12.87 28.54
C PHE A 12 -6.43 11.43 28.79
N GLN A 13 -5.95 10.45 28.06
CA GLN A 13 -6.28 9.03 28.21
C GLN A 13 -5.16 8.27 28.93
N GLN A 14 -4.99 8.50 30.23
CA GLN A 14 -4.00 7.79 31.05
C GLN A 14 -4.52 6.44 31.54
N GLY A 15 -3.62 5.48 31.74
CA GLY A 15 -3.94 4.18 32.34
C GLY A 15 -4.62 3.19 31.35
N ILE A 16 -4.40 3.35 30.06
CA ILE A 16 -4.92 2.44 29.04
C ILE A 16 -4.24 1.07 29.13
N ASN A 17 -5.04 0.01 29.03
CA ASN A 17 -4.56 -1.35 28.81
C ASN A 17 -4.79 -1.76 27.34
N PHE A 18 -3.77 -1.58 26.51
CA PHE A 18 -3.84 -1.89 25.07
C PHE A 18 -4.04 -3.37 24.78
N ASN A 19 -3.58 -4.28 25.66
CA ASN A 19 -3.84 -5.70 25.51
C ASN A 19 -5.34 -6.01 25.59
N LYS A 20 -6.03 -5.46 26.58
CA LYS A 20 -7.49 -5.61 26.70
C LYS A 20 -8.21 -4.99 25.51
N MET A 21 -7.78 -3.80 25.04
CA MET A 21 -8.38 -3.15 23.86
C MET A 21 -8.26 -4.03 22.63
N LYS A 22 -7.06 -4.59 22.38
CA LYS A 22 -6.83 -5.47 21.25
C LYS A 22 -7.69 -6.72 21.29
N ASN A 23 -7.82 -7.34 22.47
CA ASN A 23 -8.67 -8.51 22.66
C ASN A 23 -10.16 -8.21 22.47
N ASP A 24 -10.56 -6.96 22.65
CA ASP A 24 -11.91 -6.43 22.39
C ASP A 24 -12.12 -6.01 20.91
N GLY A 25 -11.14 -6.27 20.04
CA GLY A 25 -11.25 -6.06 18.61
C GLY A 25 -10.71 -4.72 18.09
N ILE A 26 -10.13 -3.87 18.96
CA ILE A 26 -9.45 -2.65 18.51
C ILE A 26 -8.11 -3.01 17.89
N LYS A 27 -7.93 -2.72 16.60
CA LYS A 27 -6.73 -3.12 15.84
C LYS A 27 -5.72 -1.99 15.65
N ALA A 28 -6.18 -0.73 15.77
CA ALA A 28 -5.36 0.44 15.51
C ALA A 28 -5.54 1.50 16.59
N VAL A 29 -4.53 2.34 16.75
CA VAL A 29 -4.56 3.52 17.62
C VAL A 29 -3.92 4.70 16.92
N ILE A 30 -4.53 5.90 17.00
CA ILE A 30 -3.94 7.15 16.54
C ILE A 30 -3.54 7.95 17.76
N ILE A 31 -2.26 8.28 17.91
CA ILE A 31 -1.70 8.86 19.14
C ILE A 31 -1.31 10.31 18.88
N ARG A 32 -1.73 11.25 19.74
CA ARG A 32 -1.22 12.62 19.68
C ARG A 32 0.27 12.64 19.94
N ALA A 33 1.07 13.09 18.97
CA ALA A 33 2.49 13.27 19.19
C ALA A 33 2.81 14.59 19.88
N GLY A 34 1.96 15.60 19.68
CA GLY A 34 2.08 16.90 20.29
C GLY A 34 1.22 17.95 19.58
N TYR A 35 1.54 19.21 19.79
CA TYR A 35 0.82 20.36 19.26
C TYR A 35 1.75 21.56 19.10
N GLY A 36 1.36 22.52 18.27
CA GLY A 36 2.09 23.78 18.11
C GLY A 36 3.50 23.62 17.52
N ARG A 37 4.38 24.58 17.81
CA ARG A 37 5.65 24.78 17.08
C ARG A 37 6.90 24.40 17.85
N GLU A 38 6.79 24.14 19.15
CA GLU A 38 7.93 23.96 20.04
C GLU A 38 8.09 22.51 20.47
N SER A 39 9.32 22.04 20.62
CA SER A 39 9.61 20.67 21.05
C SER A 39 9.08 20.35 22.46
N SER A 40 8.93 21.37 23.30
CA SER A 40 8.30 21.25 24.63
C SER A 40 6.81 20.93 24.59
N GLN A 41 6.17 21.09 23.42
CA GLN A 41 4.75 20.81 23.19
C GLN A 41 4.49 19.35 22.74
N LYS A 42 5.48 18.48 22.89
CA LYS A 42 5.28 17.05 22.76
C LYS A 42 4.27 16.56 23.77
N ASP A 43 3.34 15.70 23.35
CA ASP A 43 2.34 15.10 24.23
C ASP A 43 3.02 14.27 25.34
N SER A 44 2.66 14.50 26.58
CA SER A 44 3.31 13.90 27.75
C SER A 44 3.15 12.38 27.80
N MET A 45 2.10 11.83 27.19
CA MET A 45 1.82 10.39 27.15
C MET A 45 2.25 9.72 25.86
N PHE A 46 2.73 10.48 24.88
CA PHE A 46 3.07 9.93 23.55
C PHE A 46 4.01 8.73 23.62
N GLU A 47 5.11 8.84 24.36
CA GLU A 47 6.09 7.75 24.47
C GLU A 47 5.50 6.50 25.13
N SER A 48 4.71 6.70 26.17
CA SER A 48 4.06 5.62 26.90
C SER A 48 3.02 4.90 26.03
N HIS A 49 2.15 5.67 25.37
CA HIS A 49 1.15 5.10 24.47
C HIS A 49 1.78 4.38 23.30
N TYR A 50 2.78 4.99 22.66
CA TYR A 50 3.51 4.37 21.56
C TYR A 50 4.15 3.04 21.97
N LYS A 51 4.91 3.03 23.08
CA LYS A 51 5.57 1.82 23.59
C LYS A 51 4.56 0.71 23.89
N ASN A 52 3.49 1.03 24.59
CA ASN A 52 2.48 0.06 25.01
C ASN A 52 1.65 -0.47 23.83
N ALA A 53 1.25 0.38 22.89
CA ALA A 53 0.55 -0.06 21.67
C ALA A 53 1.46 -0.94 20.79
N LYS A 54 2.74 -0.57 20.68
CA LYS A 54 3.74 -1.32 19.90
C LYS A 54 4.00 -2.71 20.48
N SER A 55 4.07 -2.84 21.82
CA SER A 55 4.25 -4.15 22.47
C SER A 55 3.08 -5.10 22.22
N GLU A 56 1.90 -4.57 21.97
CA GLU A 56 0.71 -5.35 21.62
C GLU A 56 0.55 -5.58 20.10
N ASN A 57 1.51 -5.16 19.28
CA ASN A 57 1.45 -5.22 17.82
C ASN A 57 0.17 -4.55 17.26
N MET A 58 -0.26 -3.44 17.83
CA MET A 58 -1.31 -2.62 17.25
C MET A 58 -0.78 -1.77 16.10
N MET A 59 -1.61 -1.48 15.12
CA MET A 59 -1.29 -0.53 14.06
C MET A 59 -1.31 0.89 14.64
N ILE A 60 -0.25 1.67 14.39
CA ILE A 60 -0.06 2.99 15.02
C ILE A 60 -0.16 4.10 13.99
N GLY A 61 -1.08 5.03 14.22
CA GLY A 61 -1.15 6.34 13.58
C GLY A 61 -0.71 7.44 14.55
N VAL A 62 -0.48 8.63 14.00
CA VAL A 62 -0.08 9.81 14.78
C VAL A 62 -0.88 11.02 14.32
N TYR A 63 -1.21 11.92 15.25
CA TYR A 63 -1.73 13.23 14.91
C TYR A 63 -0.97 14.37 15.63
N TRP A 64 -1.06 15.56 15.03
CA TRP A 64 -0.45 16.80 15.52
C TRP A 64 -1.52 17.89 15.55
N TYR A 65 -1.80 18.43 16.72
CA TYR A 65 -2.79 19.50 16.90
C TYR A 65 -2.24 20.85 16.46
N SER A 66 -2.97 21.55 15.61
CA SER A 66 -2.52 22.80 14.99
C SER A 66 -2.88 24.04 15.79
N TYR A 67 -1.88 24.92 15.95
CA TYR A 67 -2.05 26.32 16.33
C TYR A 67 -1.46 27.28 15.29
N ALA A 68 -1.21 26.83 14.07
CA ALA A 68 -0.56 27.63 13.04
C ALA A 68 -1.43 28.79 12.56
N ASP A 69 -0.89 30.00 12.63
CA ASP A 69 -1.51 31.21 12.08
C ASP A 69 -1.00 31.54 10.66
N SER A 70 0.04 30.87 10.22
CA SER A 70 0.70 31.07 8.94
C SER A 70 1.18 29.75 8.32
N VAL A 71 1.46 29.81 7.03
CA VAL A 71 2.09 28.68 6.29
C VAL A 71 3.47 28.35 6.86
N GLY A 72 4.22 29.36 7.34
CA GLY A 72 5.51 29.17 7.99
C GLY A 72 5.38 28.45 9.34
N ASP A 73 4.33 28.71 10.09
CA ASP A 73 4.05 28.01 11.34
C ASP A 73 3.69 26.54 11.10
N ALA A 74 2.84 26.27 10.10
CA ALA A 74 2.50 24.90 9.70
C ALA A 74 3.74 24.08 9.30
N GLU A 75 4.72 24.71 8.64
CA GLU A 75 5.99 24.06 8.31
C GLU A 75 6.82 23.77 9.57
N LYS A 76 6.85 24.70 10.54
CA LYS A 76 7.51 24.46 11.82
C LYS A 76 6.84 23.34 12.61
N GLU A 77 5.51 23.36 12.72
CA GLU A 77 4.74 22.30 13.38
C GLU A 77 5.03 20.92 12.77
N ALA A 78 5.09 20.82 11.43
CA ALA A 78 5.44 19.58 10.75
C ALA A 78 6.87 19.11 11.07
N LYS A 79 7.85 20.03 11.10
CA LYS A 79 9.24 19.71 11.48
C LYS A 79 9.34 19.25 12.92
N THR A 80 8.64 19.93 13.84
CA THR A 80 8.57 19.55 15.26
C THR A 80 7.92 18.18 15.43
N CYS A 81 6.82 17.92 14.72
CA CYS A 81 6.18 16.60 14.69
C CYS A 81 7.18 15.51 14.24
N LEU A 82 7.90 15.73 13.15
CA LEU A 82 8.89 14.77 12.63
C LEU A 82 10.03 14.50 13.65
N GLU A 83 10.50 15.51 14.37
CA GLU A 83 11.47 15.30 15.45
C GLU A 83 10.89 14.50 16.61
N CYS A 84 9.64 14.75 17.01
CA CYS A 84 8.98 13.99 18.08
C CYS A 84 8.82 12.51 17.77
N ILE A 85 8.60 12.16 16.50
CA ILE A 85 8.39 10.77 16.05
C ILE A 85 9.65 10.12 15.48
N LYS A 86 10.79 10.80 15.59
CA LYS A 86 12.07 10.29 15.08
C LYS A 86 12.37 8.89 15.61
N ASN A 87 12.82 8.01 14.72
CA ASN A 87 13.13 6.60 15.03
C ASN A 87 11.91 5.76 15.44
N LYS A 88 10.70 6.20 15.17
CA LYS A 88 9.49 5.43 15.42
C LYS A 88 8.92 4.84 14.14
N SER A 89 8.41 3.63 14.25
CA SER A 89 7.67 2.97 13.16
C SER A 89 6.21 3.37 13.28
N ILE A 90 5.72 4.16 12.34
CA ILE A 90 4.33 4.60 12.24
C ILE A 90 3.69 3.86 11.06
N ASP A 91 2.54 3.25 11.27
CA ASP A 91 1.89 2.37 10.29
C ASP A 91 0.82 3.09 9.46
N MET A 92 0.39 4.30 9.88
CA MET A 92 -0.68 5.10 9.28
C MET A 92 -0.15 6.49 8.90
N PRO A 93 -0.92 7.31 8.14
CA PRO A 93 -0.54 8.70 7.90
C PRO A 93 -0.36 9.49 9.20
N ILE A 94 0.44 10.56 9.11
CA ILE A 94 0.49 11.59 10.15
C ILE A 94 -0.61 12.58 9.83
N TYR A 95 -1.57 12.72 10.74
CA TYR A 95 -2.73 13.59 10.58
C TYR A 95 -2.48 14.97 11.19
N TYR A 96 -2.77 15.99 10.40
CA TYR A 96 -2.81 17.37 10.87
C TYR A 96 -4.20 17.68 11.36
N ASP A 97 -4.33 17.99 12.64
CA ASP A 97 -5.57 18.21 13.34
C ASP A 97 -5.91 19.70 13.36
N LEU A 98 -6.94 20.07 12.61
CA LEU A 98 -7.39 21.44 12.39
C LEU A 98 -8.80 21.62 12.95
N GLU A 99 -8.89 22.16 14.16
CA GLU A 99 -10.16 22.39 14.84
C GLU A 99 -10.15 23.59 15.82
N ASP A 100 -9.01 24.26 15.95
CA ASP A 100 -8.90 25.37 16.90
C ASP A 100 -9.67 26.62 16.41
N SER A 101 -10.67 27.02 17.16
CA SER A 101 -11.56 28.13 16.80
C SER A 101 -10.85 29.47 16.58
N SER A 102 -9.68 29.66 17.19
CA SER A 102 -8.88 30.89 16.99
C SER A 102 -8.37 31.04 15.55
N GLN A 103 -8.26 29.93 14.82
CA GLN A 103 -7.78 29.91 13.43
C GLN A 103 -8.89 30.29 12.43
N ILE A 104 -10.15 30.22 12.77
CA ILE A 104 -11.30 30.47 11.85
C ILE A 104 -11.19 31.83 11.16
N LYS A 105 -10.68 32.86 11.87
CA LYS A 105 -10.48 34.21 11.33
C LYS A 105 -9.54 34.28 10.11
N LEU A 106 -8.73 33.26 9.88
CA LEU A 106 -7.79 33.19 8.76
C LEU A 106 -8.50 32.92 7.42
N GLY A 107 -9.71 32.37 7.47
CA GLY A 107 -10.53 32.05 6.31
C GLY A 107 -10.09 30.80 5.56
N LYS A 108 -11.01 30.29 4.74
CA LYS A 108 -10.93 28.97 4.07
C LYS A 108 -9.66 28.79 3.23
N ALA A 109 -9.33 29.79 2.41
CA ALA A 109 -8.16 29.70 1.55
C ALA A 109 -6.86 29.55 2.35
N LYS A 110 -6.69 30.34 3.40
CA LYS A 110 -5.49 30.33 4.23
C LYS A 110 -5.38 29.07 5.07
N LEU A 111 -6.47 28.61 5.66
CA LEU A 111 -6.47 27.35 6.43
C LEU A 111 -6.16 26.14 5.53
N THR A 112 -6.65 26.15 4.29
CA THR A 112 -6.29 25.11 3.33
C THR A 112 -4.81 25.14 2.96
N GLU A 113 -4.21 26.33 2.76
CA GLU A 113 -2.75 26.46 2.53
C GLU A 113 -1.93 25.97 3.73
N ILE A 114 -2.38 26.26 4.94
CA ILE A 114 -1.77 25.78 6.21
C ILE A 114 -1.80 24.26 6.24
N ALA A 115 -2.96 23.64 5.99
CA ALA A 115 -3.10 22.18 5.91
C ALA A 115 -2.17 21.56 4.86
N GLU A 116 -2.16 22.14 3.66
CA GLU A 116 -1.28 21.67 2.58
C GLU A 116 0.20 21.79 2.95
N ARG A 117 0.63 22.88 3.58
CA ARG A 117 2.04 23.08 3.95
C ARG A 117 2.51 22.03 4.96
N PHE A 118 1.73 21.76 5.99
CA PHE A 118 2.05 20.70 6.94
C PHE A 118 2.17 19.36 6.22
N CYS A 119 1.14 18.98 5.47
CA CYS A 119 1.11 17.72 4.75
C CYS A 119 2.25 17.55 3.75
N GLU A 120 2.58 18.59 2.96
CA GLU A 120 3.70 18.54 2.03
C GLU A 120 5.06 18.46 2.75
N THR A 121 5.19 19.08 3.93
CA THR A 121 6.41 18.96 4.74
C THR A 121 6.56 17.54 5.29
N ILE A 122 5.49 16.94 5.79
CA ILE A 122 5.47 15.51 6.21
C ILE A 122 5.81 14.60 5.02
N LYS A 123 5.23 14.85 3.85
CA LYS A 123 5.48 14.05 2.64
C LYS A 123 6.90 14.13 2.09
N LYS A 124 7.68 15.13 2.45
CA LYS A 124 9.13 15.17 2.14
C LYS A 124 9.94 14.15 2.94
N SER A 125 9.39 13.66 4.03
CA SER A 125 9.92 12.52 4.79
C SER A 125 9.40 11.19 4.24
N THR A 126 9.65 10.10 4.93
CA THR A 126 9.15 8.76 4.57
C THR A 126 7.69 8.51 4.96
N TYR A 127 7.00 9.51 5.53
CA TYR A 127 5.64 9.36 6.03
C TYR A 127 4.61 9.90 5.04
N ARG A 128 3.42 9.30 5.08
CA ARG A 128 2.23 9.85 4.42
C ARG A 128 1.58 10.87 5.33
N ALA A 129 0.81 11.78 4.74
CA ALA A 129 0.09 12.82 5.46
C ALA A 129 -1.41 12.70 5.29
N GLY A 130 -2.15 13.15 6.28
CA GLY A 130 -3.60 13.27 6.27
C GLY A 130 -4.05 14.55 6.99
N VAL A 131 -5.32 14.83 6.88
CA VAL A 131 -5.97 15.96 7.55
C VAL A 131 -7.13 15.43 8.38
N TYR A 132 -7.15 15.82 9.66
CA TYR A 132 -8.29 15.63 10.54
C TYR A 132 -9.01 16.96 10.73
N ALA A 133 -10.31 16.92 10.64
CA ALA A 133 -11.21 17.98 11.06
C ALA A 133 -12.62 17.44 11.28
N ASN A 134 -13.48 18.20 11.95
CA ASN A 134 -14.89 17.88 12.01
C ASN A 134 -15.64 18.30 10.72
N LEU A 135 -16.87 17.81 10.58
CA LEU A 135 -17.70 18.07 9.40
C LEU A 135 -17.85 19.57 9.08
N ASN A 136 -18.06 20.40 10.11
CA ASN A 136 -18.22 21.85 9.93
C ASN A 136 -16.95 22.49 9.35
N TRP A 137 -15.78 22.07 9.79
CA TRP A 137 -14.51 22.57 9.28
C TRP A 137 -14.28 22.16 7.82
N PHE A 138 -14.54 20.92 7.45
CA PHE A 138 -14.43 20.50 6.05
C PHE A 138 -15.41 21.22 5.13
N ASN A 139 -16.63 21.50 5.59
CA ASN A 139 -17.61 22.20 4.77
C ASN A 139 -17.30 23.70 4.61
N ASN A 140 -16.91 24.38 5.71
CA ASN A 140 -16.89 25.83 5.77
C ASN A 140 -15.49 26.46 5.79
N TYR A 141 -14.50 25.78 6.37
CA TYR A 141 -13.19 26.36 6.67
C TYR A 141 -12.02 25.71 5.95
N LEU A 142 -12.23 24.57 5.28
CA LEU A 142 -11.23 23.86 4.48
C LEU A 142 -11.77 23.56 3.09
N ASP A 143 -10.90 23.60 2.09
CA ASP A 143 -11.22 23.08 0.75
C ASP A 143 -11.08 21.56 0.76
N TYR A 144 -12.16 20.90 1.19
CA TYR A 144 -12.22 19.45 1.29
C TYR A 144 -11.86 18.74 -0.02
N ASP A 145 -12.42 19.18 -1.15
CA ASP A 145 -12.18 18.54 -2.44
C ASP A 145 -10.73 18.62 -2.89
N LYS A 146 -10.06 19.74 -2.59
CA LYS A 146 -8.63 19.92 -2.85
C LYS A 146 -7.78 19.04 -1.97
N LEU A 147 -8.08 18.97 -0.67
CA LEU A 147 -7.33 18.17 0.30
C LEU A 147 -7.48 16.68 0.05
N LYS A 148 -8.70 16.20 -0.18
CA LYS A 148 -8.99 14.79 -0.43
C LYS A 148 -8.27 14.20 -1.65
N LYS A 149 -8.03 15.01 -2.68
CA LYS A 149 -7.28 14.56 -3.87
C LYS A 149 -5.82 14.23 -3.60
N LYS A 150 -5.26 14.72 -2.47
CA LYS A 150 -3.82 14.67 -2.18
C LYS A 150 -3.46 13.94 -0.89
N TYR A 151 -4.38 13.92 0.08
CA TYR A 151 -4.13 13.50 1.44
C TYR A 151 -5.23 12.59 1.95
N SER A 152 -4.90 11.77 2.94
CA SER A 152 -5.89 10.97 3.67
C SER A 152 -6.80 11.88 4.50
N ILE A 153 -8.09 11.57 4.53
CA ILE A 153 -9.08 12.33 5.30
C ILE A 153 -9.54 11.53 6.51
N TRP A 154 -9.41 12.15 7.68
CA TRP A 154 -9.96 11.67 8.94
C TRP A 154 -11.05 12.64 9.38
N LEU A 155 -12.30 12.21 9.25
CA LEU A 155 -13.50 13.02 9.54
C LEU A 155 -13.99 12.77 10.97
N ALA A 156 -14.20 13.82 11.74
CA ALA A 156 -14.98 13.74 12.99
C ALA A 156 -16.44 14.15 12.72
N GLN A 157 -17.32 13.21 12.97
CA GLN A 157 -18.77 13.44 12.89
C GLN A 157 -19.51 12.43 13.78
N TYR A 158 -20.09 12.89 14.88
CA TYR A 158 -20.75 12.05 15.87
C TYR A 158 -22.22 11.83 15.48
N ASN A 159 -22.43 11.00 14.47
CA ASN A 159 -23.74 10.69 13.91
C ASN A 159 -23.81 9.19 13.57
N SER A 160 -24.97 8.72 13.10
CA SER A 160 -25.16 7.33 12.65
C SER A 160 -24.49 7.01 11.32
N VAL A 161 -24.19 8.05 10.51
CA VAL A 161 -23.54 7.97 9.21
C VAL A 161 -22.55 9.11 9.04
N ASN A 162 -21.52 8.90 8.23
CA ASN A 162 -20.61 9.96 7.81
C ASN A 162 -21.11 10.58 6.49
N GLU A 163 -21.14 11.90 6.43
CA GLU A 163 -21.64 12.65 5.26
C GLU A 163 -20.57 12.90 4.20
N LEU A 164 -19.30 12.87 4.55
CA LEU A 164 -18.19 13.03 3.62
C LEU A 164 -17.45 11.71 3.41
N ASN A 165 -16.95 11.50 2.20
CA ASN A 165 -16.12 10.34 1.91
C ASN A 165 -14.74 10.51 2.58
N CYS A 166 -14.43 9.69 3.56
CA CYS A 166 -13.21 9.72 4.35
C CYS A 166 -12.56 8.34 4.43
N ASP A 167 -11.26 8.31 4.73
CA ASP A 167 -10.54 7.07 4.98
C ASP A 167 -10.78 6.57 6.41
N ILE A 168 -10.88 7.53 7.34
CA ILE A 168 -11.16 7.27 8.78
C ILE A 168 -12.30 8.16 9.21
N TRP A 169 -13.21 7.59 9.96
CA TRP A 169 -14.33 8.28 10.58
C TRP A 169 -14.25 8.17 12.09
N GLN A 170 -14.04 9.29 12.80
CA GLN A 170 -14.23 9.39 14.25
C GLN A 170 -15.73 9.54 14.50
N ASN A 171 -16.33 8.46 14.94
CA ASN A 171 -17.79 8.33 15.04
C ASN A 171 -18.36 8.59 16.44
N SER A 172 -17.51 8.70 17.46
CA SER A 172 -17.93 9.02 18.83
C SER A 172 -16.77 9.57 19.65
N SER A 173 -17.07 10.56 20.50
CA SER A 173 -16.17 11.05 21.57
C SER A 173 -16.53 10.48 22.95
N THR A 174 -17.54 9.61 23.03
CA THR A 174 -18.01 9.00 24.27
C THR A 174 -18.04 7.48 24.22
N GLY A 175 -17.20 6.92 23.34
CA GLY A 175 -17.07 5.48 23.17
C GLY A 175 -16.61 4.78 24.44
N ARG A 176 -16.90 3.47 24.53
CA ARG A 176 -16.44 2.59 25.59
C ARG A 176 -15.75 1.38 24.98
N VAL A 177 -14.56 1.09 25.45
CA VAL A 177 -13.75 -0.05 25.00
C VAL A 177 -13.17 -0.77 26.21
N SER A 178 -12.97 -2.07 26.10
CA SER A 178 -12.28 -2.81 27.14
C SER A 178 -10.85 -2.28 27.32
N GLY A 179 -10.39 -2.18 28.57
CA GLY A 179 -9.05 -1.67 28.86
C GLY A 179 -8.98 -0.16 29.15
N TYR A 180 -10.11 0.57 29.02
CA TYR A 180 -10.19 1.96 29.47
C TYR A 180 -11.55 2.26 30.10
N GLY A 181 -11.56 2.65 31.39
CA GLY A 181 -12.78 2.83 32.19
C GLY A 181 -13.55 4.13 31.98
N LYS A 182 -13.08 5.03 31.10
CA LYS A 182 -13.66 6.33 30.80
C LYS A 182 -14.08 6.41 29.32
N ASN A 183 -14.63 7.54 28.90
CA ASN A 183 -14.93 7.83 27.51
C ASN A 183 -13.63 7.90 26.70
N ILE A 184 -13.71 7.42 25.47
CA ILE A 184 -12.60 7.44 24.51
C ILE A 184 -13.17 7.67 23.11
N ASP A 185 -12.38 8.35 22.28
CA ASP A 185 -12.73 8.58 20.90
C ASP A 185 -12.59 7.28 20.11
N THR A 186 -13.68 6.90 19.43
CA THR A 186 -13.72 5.69 18.60
C THR A 186 -13.81 6.02 17.15
N ASN A 187 -13.15 5.20 16.34
CA ASN A 187 -12.98 5.42 14.92
C ASN A 187 -13.25 4.15 14.10
N ILE A 188 -13.70 4.35 12.88
CA ILE A 188 -13.86 3.31 11.88
C ILE A 188 -12.94 3.64 10.71
N ILE A 189 -12.02 2.75 10.40
CA ILE A 189 -11.17 2.85 9.22
C ILE A 189 -11.88 2.12 8.08
N PHE A 190 -12.20 2.86 7.01
CA PHE A 190 -12.86 2.33 5.82
C PHE A 190 -11.86 1.91 4.75
N ASN A 191 -10.71 2.57 4.70
CA ASN A 191 -9.69 2.35 3.68
C ASN A 191 -8.43 1.76 4.31
N GLU A 192 -8.24 0.46 4.14
CA GLU A 192 -7.07 -0.23 4.70
C GLU A 192 -5.74 0.23 4.10
N SER A 193 -5.74 0.97 2.99
CA SER A 193 -4.52 1.57 2.44
C SER A 193 -3.86 2.55 3.41
N VAL A 194 -4.58 3.04 4.43
CA VAL A 194 -3.99 3.87 5.49
C VAL A 194 -2.92 3.13 6.31
N PHE A 195 -2.90 1.79 6.32
CA PHE A 195 -1.89 1.02 7.04
C PHE A 195 -0.54 0.89 6.30
N ASN A 196 -0.45 1.30 5.06
CA ASN A 196 0.80 1.29 4.31
C ASN A 196 1.55 2.62 4.53
N SER A 197 2.09 2.85 5.74
CA SER A 197 2.70 4.14 6.13
C SER A 197 4.10 4.38 5.59
N LYS A 198 4.81 3.36 5.19
CA LYS A 198 6.04 3.57 4.46
C LYS A 198 5.66 4.07 3.07
N LYS A 199 6.07 5.32 2.73
CA LYS A 199 6.44 5.55 1.34
C LYS A 199 7.34 4.38 0.97
N GLU A 200 6.92 3.55 0.05
CA GLU A 200 7.90 2.99 -0.85
C GLU A 200 8.80 4.16 -1.21
N ASP A 201 10.10 4.04 -0.95
CA ASP A 201 11.06 5.09 -1.27
C ASP A 201 10.62 5.73 -2.57
N ASP A 202 10.27 7.03 -2.51
CA ASP A 202 10.04 7.86 -3.68
C ASP A 202 11.41 8.01 -4.40
N LYS A 203 11.94 6.92 -4.84
CA LYS A 203 12.81 6.86 -5.99
C LYS A 203 11.92 7.11 -7.18
N GLY A 204 11.60 8.40 -7.32
CA GLY A 204 10.82 8.96 -8.39
C GLY A 204 9.37 8.48 -8.34
N LYS A 205 8.42 9.37 -8.60
CA LYS A 205 7.22 9.01 -9.33
C LYS A 205 7.68 8.30 -10.62
N GLY A 206 8.18 7.10 -10.47
CA GLY A 206 8.17 6.13 -11.50
C GLY A 206 6.70 6.04 -11.87
N LYS A 207 6.30 6.62 -13.01
CA LYS A 207 5.25 6.11 -13.84
C LYS A 207 4.99 4.71 -13.31
N ILE A 208 3.78 4.40 -12.78
CA ILE A 208 3.46 3.02 -12.40
C ILE A 208 3.78 2.24 -13.65
N THR A 209 4.96 1.66 -13.63
CA THR A 209 5.48 0.86 -14.72
C THR A 209 4.73 -0.44 -14.64
N LYS A 210 4.42 -0.99 -15.79
CA LYS A 210 3.93 -2.36 -15.86
C LYS A 210 4.82 -3.22 -14.98
N PRO A 211 4.27 -4.18 -14.23
CA PRO A 211 5.09 -5.10 -13.46
C PRO A 211 6.17 -5.73 -14.33
N ASP A 212 7.35 -5.87 -13.78
CA ASP A 212 8.41 -6.61 -14.43
C ASP A 212 8.08 -8.09 -14.42
N ILE A 213 8.36 -8.77 -15.52
CA ILE A 213 8.27 -10.21 -15.63
C ILE A 213 9.68 -10.79 -15.79
N PHE A 214 9.94 -11.87 -15.07
CA PHE A 214 11.20 -12.58 -15.09
C PHE A 214 10.94 -14.03 -15.46
N TYR A 215 11.71 -14.56 -16.35
CA TYR A 215 11.54 -15.93 -16.81
C TYR A 215 12.86 -16.57 -17.20
N ARG A 216 12.94 -17.87 -17.08
CA ARG A 216 14.04 -18.69 -17.54
C ARG A 216 13.55 -20.05 -18.00
N VAL A 217 14.32 -20.70 -18.84
CA VAL A 217 13.99 -22.00 -19.39
C VAL A 217 15.12 -23.00 -19.19
N ARG A 218 14.81 -24.27 -19.27
CA ARG A 218 15.79 -25.36 -19.30
C ARG A 218 15.87 -25.92 -20.71
N CYS A 219 17.11 -26.02 -21.21
CA CYS A 219 17.45 -26.64 -22.48
C CYS A 219 18.60 -27.62 -22.26
N ASP A 220 18.55 -28.79 -22.89
CA ASP A 220 19.60 -29.84 -22.76
C ASP A 220 19.94 -30.16 -21.28
N GLY A 221 18.94 -30.14 -20.39
CA GLY A 221 19.11 -30.44 -18.97
C GLY A 221 19.66 -29.28 -18.11
N VAL A 222 19.97 -28.12 -18.70
CA VAL A 222 20.58 -26.98 -18.00
C VAL A 222 19.61 -25.79 -17.95
N TRP A 223 19.41 -25.23 -16.75
CA TRP A 223 18.69 -23.96 -16.59
C TRP A 223 19.53 -22.80 -17.12
N LEU A 224 18.95 -22.02 -18.03
CA LEU A 224 19.58 -20.86 -18.59
C LEU A 224 19.43 -19.63 -17.67
N PRO A 225 20.22 -18.56 -17.88
CA PRO A 225 20.09 -17.31 -17.14
C PRO A 225 18.66 -16.76 -17.19
N GLU A 226 18.28 -16.02 -16.14
CA GLU A 226 17.02 -15.30 -16.07
C GLU A 226 16.99 -14.17 -17.11
N VAL A 227 15.86 -14.03 -17.78
CA VAL A 227 15.56 -12.92 -18.70
C VAL A 227 14.49 -12.05 -18.06
N LYS A 228 14.61 -10.74 -18.24
CA LYS A 228 13.67 -9.76 -17.73
C LYS A 228 12.92 -9.10 -18.90
N ASN A 229 11.59 -9.08 -18.81
CA ASN A 229 10.73 -8.44 -19.80
C ASN A 229 11.07 -8.89 -21.25
N LEU A 230 11.20 -7.93 -22.15
CA LEU A 230 11.60 -8.15 -23.54
C LEU A 230 13.07 -7.77 -23.80
N GLU A 231 13.92 -7.76 -22.76
CA GLU A 231 15.33 -7.40 -22.90
C GLU A 231 16.08 -8.43 -23.75
N ASP A 232 15.66 -9.70 -23.67
CA ASP A 232 16.18 -10.79 -24.47
C ASP A 232 15.12 -11.92 -24.59
N TYR A 233 15.46 -13.00 -25.25
CA TYR A 233 14.68 -14.24 -25.26
C TYR A 233 15.28 -15.28 -24.31
N ALA A 234 14.42 -16.12 -23.71
CA ALA A 234 14.89 -17.30 -23.01
C ALA A 234 14.87 -18.50 -23.96
N GLY A 235 15.99 -19.23 -24.02
CA GLY A 235 16.14 -20.40 -24.86
C GLY A 235 17.48 -20.44 -25.60
N LEU A 236 17.73 -21.53 -26.30
CA LEU A 236 18.89 -21.70 -27.18
C LEU A 236 18.42 -22.04 -28.60
N LYS A 237 18.87 -21.24 -29.57
CA LYS A 237 18.50 -21.45 -30.97
C LYS A 237 18.85 -22.89 -31.41
N GLY A 238 17.85 -23.59 -31.94
CA GLY A 238 18.00 -24.97 -32.38
C GLY A 238 17.92 -26.03 -31.28
N LYS A 239 17.63 -25.65 -30.02
CA LYS A 239 17.45 -26.57 -28.90
C LYS A 239 16.03 -26.48 -28.37
N ALA A 240 15.49 -27.62 -27.96
CA ALA A 240 14.14 -27.65 -27.39
C ALA A 240 14.16 -27.16 -25.94
N ILE A 241 13.15 -26.35 -25.57
CA ILE A 241 12.81 -26.03 -24.19
C ILE A 241 12.12 -27.25 -23.59
N THR A 242 12.51 -27.61 -22.36
CA THR A 242 11.94 -28.73 -21.61
C THR A 242 11.20 -28.30 -20.35
N ASP A 243 11.57 -27.16 -19.79
CA ASP A 243 10.98 -26.62 -18.56
C ASP A 243 11.05 -25.09 -18.59
N ILE A 244 10.10 -24.44 -17.89
CA ILE A 244 10.04 -22.98 -17.80
C ILE A 244 9.61 -22.55 -16.39
N ALA A 245 10.26 -21.50 -15.87
CA ALA A 245 9.87 -20.83 -14.64
C ALA A 245 9.61 -19.34 -14.94
N ILE A 246 8.50 -18.81 -14.38
CA ILE A 246 8.04 -17.43 -14.62
C ILE A 246 7.64 -16.81 -13.28
N LYS A 247 8.10 -15.57 -13.00
CA LYS A 247 7.63 -14.73 -11.88
C LYS A 247 7.37 -13.31 -12.34
N VAL A 248 6.64 -12.56 -11.55
CA VAL A 248 6.36 -11.13 -11.72
C VAL A 248 6.76 -10.35 -10.48
N SER A 249 7.16 -9.09 -10.65
CA SER A 249 7.49 -8.21 -9.51
C SER A 249 6.27 -7.89 -8.66
N GLU A 250 5.08 -7.81 -9.26
CA GLU A 250 3.82 -7.54 -8.59
C GLU A 250 2.67 -8.30 -9.25
N GLY A 251 1.67 -8.69 -8.47
CA GLY A 251 0.56 -9.49 -8.93
C GLY A 251 0.83 -10.99 -8.84
N LYS A 252 0.08 -11.74 -9.63
CA LYS A 252 0.24 -13.21 -9.71
C LYS A 252 0.30 -13.63 -11.16
N VAL A 253 1.23 -14.53 -11.46
CA VAL A 253 1.30 -15.23 -12.74
C VAL A 253 1.08 -16.71 -12.51
N TRP A 254 0.31 -17.34 -13.39
CA TRP A 254 0.33 -18.78 -13.49
C TRP A 254 0.54 -19.18 -14.95
N TYR A 255 1.11 -20.35 -15.14
CA TYR A 255 1.52 -20.84 -16.44
C TYR A 255 1.45 -22.35 -16.48
N GLN A 256 1.33 -22.90 -17.67
CA GLN A 256 1.37 -24.33 -17.91
C GLN A 256 1.95 -24.60 -19.30
N VAL A 257 2.47 -25.78 -19.47
CA VAL A 257 3.07 -26.24 -20.73
C VAL A 257 2.41 -27.53 -21.20
N HIS A 258 2.44 -27.72 -22.50
CA HIS A 258 2.02 -28.95 -23.17
C HIS A 258 3.24 -29.69 -23.67
N THR A 259 3.20 -31.01 -23.58
CA THR A 259 4.20 -31.96 -24.09
C THR A 259 3.47 -33.07 -24.87
N LYS A 260 4.19 -34.02 -25.41
CA LYS A 260 3.58 -35.19 -26.04
C LYS A 260 2.60 -35.93 -25.15
N SER A 261 2.71 -35.80 -23.83
CA SER A 261 1.84 -36.42 -22.84
C SER A 261 0.60 -35.60 -22.51
N GLY A 262 0.42 -34.43 -23.14
CA GLY A 262 -0.68 -33.50 -22.87
C GLY A 262 -0.26 -32.31 -22.02
N TRP A 263 -1.27 -31.52 -21.56
CA TRP A 263 -1.06 -30.39 -20.67
C TRP A 263 -0.62 -30.84 -19.29
N LEU A 264 0.49 -30.32 -18.81
CA LEU A 264 0.97 -30.51 -17.44
C LEU A 264 0.18 -29.60 -16.47
N PRO A 265 0.24 -29.83 -15.15
CA PRO A 265 -0.41 -28.99 -14.16
C PRO A 265 -0.03 -27.51 -14.27
N LYS A 266 -0.96 -26.62 -13.87
CA LYS A 266 -0.69 -25.19 -13.74
C LYS A 266 0.28 -24.93 -12.57
N VAL A 267 1.20 -24.00 -12.79
CA VAL A 267 2.26 -23.61 -11.86
C VAL A 267 2.21 -22.11 -11.63
N SER A 268 2.53 -21.67 -10.43
CA SER A 268 2.60 -20.25 -10.06
C SER A 268 3.89 -19.88 -9.30
N GLY A 269 4.74 -20.86 -8.99
CA GLY A 269 6.01 -20.65 -8.31
C GLY A 269 7.17 -20.27 -9.24
N TYR A 270 8.32 -19.99 -8.64
CA TYR A 270 9.58 -19.67 -9.33
C TYR A 270 10.75 -20.29 -8.55
N ASP A 271 10.71 -21.58 -8.37
CA ASP A 271 11.78 -22.35 -7.69
C ASP A 271 12.15 -23.56 -8.54
N ILE A 272 13.36 -23.57 -9.08
CA ILE A 272 13.82 -24.62 -9.99
C ILE A 272 14.07 -25.97 -9.29
N ASP A 273 14.08 -25.99 -7.97
CA ASP A 273 14.26 -27.18 -7.15
C ASP A 273 12.90 -27.73 -6.64
N ASP A 274 11.80 -26.94 -6.77
CA ASP A 274 10.44 -27.37 -6.45
C ASP A 274 9.78 -28.01 -7.69
N LEU A 275 9.70 -29.34 -7.67
CA LEU A 275 9.13 -30.15 -8.75
C LEU A 275 7.58 -30.07 -8.84
N GLU A 276 6.91 -29.59 -7.80
CA GLU A 276 5.44 -29.60 -7.75
C GLU A 276 4.85 -28.29 -8.29
N ASN A 277 5.41 -27.12 -7.88
CA ASN A 277 4.86 -25.84 -8.24
C ASN A 277 5.91 -24.78 -8.61
N GLY A 278 7.18 -25.09 -8.59
CA GLY A 278 8.25 -24.13 -8.83
C GLY A 278 8.51 -23.82 -10.31
N TYR A 279 8.17 -24.72 -11.22
CA TYR A 279 8.31 -24.56 -12.66
C TYR A 279 7.36 -25.50 -13.44
N ALA A 280 7.04 -25.15 -14.68
CA ALA A 280 6.27 -26.00 -15.57
C ALA A 280 7.19 -26.77 -16.52
N GLY A 281 7.07 -28.08 -16.54
CA GLY A 281 7.87 -28.97 -17.34
C GLY A 281 8.08 -30.32 -16.64
N ASN A 282 8.64 -31.28 -17.34
CA ASN A 282 8.99 -32.60 -16.83
C ASN A 282 10.22 -33.19 -17.52
N GLY A 283 11.04 -32.33 -18.12
CA GLY A 283 12.20 -32.73 -18.91
C GLY A 283 11.88 -33.17 -20.35
N SER A 284 10.58 -33.27 -20.70
CA SER A 284 10.17 -33.53 -22.08
C SER A 284 10.09 -32.23 -22.87
N LYS A 285 10.26 -32.34 -24.19
CA LYS A 285 10.12 -31.18 -25.08
C LYS A 285 8.73 -30.57 -24.98
N ILE A 286 8.70 -29.24 -24.84
CA ILE A 286 7.48 -28.43 -24.77
C ILE A 286 7.08 -28.09 -26.22
N ASP A 287 5.81 -28.30 -26.54
CA ASP A 287 5.21 -27.95 -27.83
C ASP A 287 4.12 -26.87 -27.75
N ALA A 288 3.66 -26.51 -26.53
CA ALA A 288 2.79 -25.36 -26.31
C ALA A 288 2.93 -24.79 -24.90
N ILE A 289 2.58 -23.51 -24.75
CA ILE A 289 2.56 -22.79 -23.48
C ILE A 289 1.31 -21.91 -23.38
N ARG A 290 0.85 -21.73 -22.15
CA ARG A 290 -0.13 -20.72 -21.72
C ARG A 290 0.40 -19.97 -20.53
N VAL A 291 0.24 -18.65 -20.54
CA VAL A 291 0.61 -17.76 -19.43
C VAL A 291 -0.58 -16.86 -19.11
N TYR A 292 -0.88 -16.70 -17.84
CA TYR A 292 -1.95 -15.81 -17.37
C TYR A 292 -1.45 -14.92 -16.24
N TYR A 293 -1.82 -13.64 -16.32
CA TYR A 293 -1.46 -12.67 -15.31
C TYR A 293 -2.68 -12.11 -14.60
N THR A 294 -2.68 -12.12 -13.28
CA THR A 294 -3.70 -11.48 -12.44
C THR A 294 -3.18 -10.11 -11.98
N THR A 295 -3.75 -9.05 -12.54
CA THR A 295 -3.40 -7.68 -12.16
C THR A 295 -3.93 -7.37 -10.75
N PRO A 296 -3.08 -6.91 -9.81
CA PRO A 296 -3.54 -6.38 -8.54
C PRO A 296 -4.52 -5.22 -8.74
N GLN A 297 -5.50 -5.11 -7.87
CA GLN A 297 -6.52 -4.06 -7.94
C GLN A 297 -5.89 -2.64 -7.92
N SER A 298 -4.86 -2.44 -7.10
CA SER A 298 -4.12 -1.18 -7.01
C SER A 298 -3.47 -0.75 -8.34
N ILE A 299 -2.93 -1.71 -9.09
CA ILE A 299 -2.34 -1.47 -10.41
C ILE A 299 -3.45 -1.21 -11.44
N ALA A 300 -4.53 -2.00 -11.41
CA ALA A 300 -5.65 -1.83 -12.33
C ALA A 300 -6.30 -0.44 -12.17
N GLU A 301 -6.52 0.00 -10.95
CA GLU A 301 -7.05 1.34 -10.65
C GLU A 301 -6.11 2.44 -11.10
N SER A 302 -4.83 2.32 -10.81
CA SER A 302 -3.83 3.33 -11.17
C SER A 302 -3.62 3.47 -12.68
N LEU A 303 -3.64 2.38 -13.42
CA LEU A 303 -3.52 2.38 -14.87
C LEU A 303 -4.87 2.55 -15.59
N ASN A 304 -5.99 2.54 -14.83
CA ASN A 304 -7.36 2.48 -15.34
C ASN A 304 -7.57 1.33 -16.35
N LYS A 305 -6.90 0.20 -16.11
CA LYS A 305 -7.04 -1.02 -16.94
C LYS A 305 -6.43 -2.23 -16.24
N TYR A 306 -6.93 -3.41 -16.59
CA TYR A 306 -6.25 -4.67 -16.29
C TYR A 306 -5.13 -4.91 -17.30
N LEU A 307 -4.02 -5.45 -16.82
CA LEU A 307 -2.93 -5.91 -17.65
C LEU A 307 -3.12 -7.38 -18.00
N VAL A 308 -2.57 -7.78 -19.12
CA VAL A 308 -2.58 -9.17 -19.59
C VAL A 308 -1.15 -9.60 -19.88
N ALA A 309 -0.83 -10.87 -19.63
CA ALA A 309 0.44 -11.43 -20.08
C ALA A 309 0.47 -11.41 -21.61
N LYS A 310 1.62 -11.04 -22.18
CA LYS A 310 1.83 -11.06 -23.64
C LYS A 310 3.11 -11.84 -23.93
N TYR A 311 2.99 -12.86 -24.74
CA TYR A 311 4.11 -13.76 -25.03
C TYR A 311 4.07 -14.28 -26.46
N LYS A 312 5.22 -14.69 -26.96
CA LYS A 312 5.40 -15.40 -28.23
C LYS A 312 6.50 -16.43 -28.09
N VAL A 313 6.43 -17.46 -28.90
CA VAL A 313 7.40 -18.54 -28.93
C VAL A 313 7.87 -18.79 -30.35
N SER A 314 9.05 -19.41 -30.53
CA SER A 314 9.48 -19.98 -31.79
C SER A 314 9.67 -21.50 -31.67
N ALA A 315 9.46 -22.23 -32.72
CA ALA A 315 9.89 -23.62 -32.79
C ALA A 315 11.35 -23.72 -33.23
N ILE A 316 11.93 -24.90 -33.12
CA ILE A 316 13.29 -25.16 -33.55
C ILE A 316 13.47 -24.76 -35.04
N SER A 317 14.44 -23.91 -35.31
CA SER A 317 14.78 -23.45 -36.67
C SER A 317 13.67 -22.71 -37.41
N LYS A 318 12.71 -22.11 -36.69
CA LYS A 318 11.63 -21.31 -37.25
C LYS A 318 11.61 -19.90 -36.63
N GLU A 319 10.95 -18.98 -37.33
CA GLU A 319 10.64 -17.66 -36.82
C GLU A 319 9.63 -17.73 -35.66
N TYR A 320 9.47 -16.60 -34.95
CA TYR A 320 8.48 -16.48 -33.89
C TYR A 320 7.06 -16.56 -34.46
N PHE A 321 6.20 -17.28 -33.72
CA PHE A 321 4.77 -17.24 -33.97
C PHE A 321 4.20 -15.89 -33.49
N ASP A 322 2.92 -15.65 -33.82
CA ASP A 322 2.23 -14.44 -33.42
C ASP A 322 2.14 -14.30 -31.91
N TRP A 323 2.01 -13.05 -31.45
CA TRP A 323 1.81 -12.74 -30.05
C TRP A 323 0.50 -13.32 -29.55
N GLN A 324 0.55 -13.95 -28.40
CA GLN A 324 -0.59 -14.44 -27.62
C GLN A 324 -0.77 -13.59 -26.37
N HIS A 325 -1.98 -13.57 -25.82
CA HIS A 325 -2.32 -12.81 -24.62
C HIS A 325 -3.07 -13.71 -23.66
N ASP A 326 -2.79 -13.64 -22.38
CA ASP A 326 -3.37 -14.41 -21.29
C ASP A 326 -3.89 -15.78 -21.79
N ASP A 327 -3.89 -16.77 -21.14
CA ASP A 327 -4.44 -18.10 -21.40
C ASP A 327 -4.66 -18.57 -22.89
N GLN A 328 -4.33 -17.73 -23.87
CA GLN A 328 -4.26 -18.16 -25.27
C GLN A 328 -3.09 -19.11 -25.45
N THR A 329 -3.27 -20.12 -26.28
CA THR A 329 -2.22 -21.11 -26.52
C THR A 329 -1.25 -20.59 -27.60
N SER A 330 0.02 -20.47 -27.23
CA SER A 330 1.09 -20.35 -28.23
C SER A 330 1.72 -21.73 -28.42
N ASN A 331 1.65 -22.28 -29.62
CA ASN A 331 2.05 -23.64 -29.91
C ASN A 331 2.90 -23.76 -31.19
N GLY A 332 3.66 -24.80 -31.25
CA GLY A 332 4.49 -25.20 -32.38
C GLY A 332 5.13 -26.56 -32.10
N GLN A 333 5.89 -27.09 -33.04
CA GLN A 333 6.68 -28.28 -32.75
C GLN A 333 7.98 -27.89 -32.03
N ASP A 334 8.24 -28.53 -30.90
CA ASP A 334 9.48 -28.38 -30.12
C ASP A 334 9.90 -26.90 -29.95
N LEU A 335 9.29 -26.21 -29.00
CA LEU A 335 9.59 -24.79 -28.74
C LEU A 335 11.05 -24.58 -28.40
N SER A 336 11.67 -23.54 -28.93
CA SER A 336 13.09 -23.22 -28.78
C SER A 336 13.36 -21.90 -28.08
N LEU A 337 12.61 -20.86 -28.40
CA LEU A 337 12.79 -19.52 -27.84
C LEU A 337 11.45 -18.98 -27.33
N ILE A 338 11.48 -18.20 -26.26
CA ILE A 338 10.32 -17.53 -25.71
C ILE A 338 10.63 -16.09 -25.32
N HIS A 339 9.67 -15.19 -25.63
CA HIS A 339 9.56 -13.85 -25.07
C HIS A 339 8.25 -13.71 -24.30
N ILE A 340 8.31 -13.03 -23.16
CA ILE A 340 7.13 -12.74 -22.34
C ILE A 340 7.10 -11.25 -21.96
#